data_95d6d0d3838206f412b7db596288736a
#
_entry.id   95d6d0d3838206f412b7db596288736a
#
_cell.length_a   1.000
_cell.length_b   1.000
_cell.length_c   1.000
_cell.angle_alpha   90.00
_cell.angle_beta   90.00
_cell.angle_gamma   90.00
#
_symmetry.space_group_name_H-M   'P 1'
#
loop_
_entity.id
_entity.type
_entity.pdbx_description
1 polymer ?
#
loop_
_entity_poly.entity_id
_entity_poly.type
_entity_poly.pdbx_seq_one_letter_code
_entity_poly.pdbx_strand_id
1 'polypeptide(L)'
;GEVTLAHRGVLFLDEMPEFARGSLEVLRQPLEDKQIQLSRASGTYVFPAGFILVAAMSPCPCGYYPDMNKCRCTPGEVSHYLHKLSQPLLERIDLCADVPPVNFSQISEEKPGESSALIRKRVEKARRIQQKRYQNEKICFNGELSGKQIRKYCVLTENALQVAKNAFELMELSARSYHRILKVSRTIADMEGEELIHTRHVAEALTYKAFDKKYRS
;
A
#
# COMPACT_ATOMS: atom_id res chain seq x y z
N GLY A 1 -10.96 16.07 -12.71
CA GLY A 1 -11.28 14.63 -12.86
C GLY A 1 -11.33 13.95 -11.50
N GLU A 2 -11.64 12.66 -11.46
CA GLU A 2 -11.87 11.87 -10.25
C GLU A 2 -10.70 11.93 -9.26
N VAL A 3 -9.49 11.91 -9.76
CA VAL A 3 -8.26 12.01 -8.93
C VAL A 3 -8.19 13.33 -8.14
N THR A 4 -8.60 14.44 -8.77
CA THR A 4 -8.63 15.75 -8.10
C THR A 4 -9.80 15.82 -7.10
N LEU A 5 -10.94 15.22 -7.43
CA LEU A 5 -12.11 15.13 -6.52
C LEU A 5 -11.79 14.30 -5.29
N ALA A 6 -10.92 13.28 -5.42
CA ALA A 6 -10.47 12.44 -4.32
C ALA A 6 -9.44 13.13 -3.39
N HIS A 7 -9.02 14.37 -3.67
CA HIS A 7 -8.06 15.09 -2.84
C HIS A 7 -8.50 15.15 -1.37
N ARG A 8 -7.59 14.74 -0.46
CA ARG A 8 -7.83 14.56 0.99
C ARG A 8 -8.87 13.48 1.35
N GLY A 9 -9.23 12.65 0.39
CA GLY A 9 -10.16 11.55 0.55
C GLY A 9 -9.56 10.23 0.08
N VAL A 10 -10.43 9.36 -0.44
CA VAL A 10 -10.09 8.02 -0.93
C VAL A 10 -10.52 7.90 -2.39
N LEU A 11 -9.63 7.41 -3.23
CA LEU A 11 -9.94 6.94 -4.57
C LEU A 11 -10.03 5.41 -4.52
N PHE A 12 -11.22 4.87 -4.73
CA PHE A 12 -11.45 3.43 -4.77
C PHE A 12 -11.55 2.94 -6.21
N LEU A 13 -10.75 1.94 -6.56
CA LEU A 13 -10.78 1.27 -7.85
C LEU A 13 -11.17 -0.19 -7.64
N ASP A 14 -12.40 -0.53 -7.98
CA ASP A 14 -12.83 -1.92 -8.02
C ASP A 14 -12.37 -2.58 -9.32
N GLU A 15 -12.00 -3.85 -9.27
CA GLU A 15 -11.49 -4.61 -10.41
C GLU A 15 -10.38 -3.84 -11.17
N MET A 16 -9.40 -3.34 -10.46
CA MET A 16 -8.35 -2.47 -11.00
C MET A 16 -7.75 -2.94 -12.35
N PRO A 17 -7.49 -4.25 -12.62
CA PRO A 17 -6.96 -4.70 -13.91
C PRO A 17 -7.91 -4.54 -15.09
N GLU A 18 -9.20 -4.23 -14.87
CA GLU A 18 -10.17 -3.99 -15.94
C GLU A 18 -10.13 -2.56 -16.49
N PHE A 19 -9.46 -1.65 -15.79
CA PHE A 19 -9.21 -0.31 -16.31
C PHE A 19 -8.20 -0.32 -17.46
N ALA A 20 -8.37 0.60 -18.40
CA ALA A 20 -7.41 0.77 -19.48
C ALA A 20 -6.01 1.09 -18.91
N ARG A 21 -4.99 0.40 -19.42
CA ARG A 21 -3.60 0.54 -18.96
C ARG A 21 -3.14 2.01 -18.91
N GLY A 22 -3.49 2.80 -19.93
CA GLY A 22 -3.16 4.23 -19.97
C GLY A 22 -3.76 5.02 -18.80
N SER A 23 -4.99 4.70 -18.38
CA SER A 23 -5.65 5.34 -17.25
C SER A 23 -4.97 4.99 -15.92
N LEU A 24 -4.49 3.75 -15.78
CA LEU A 24 -3.73 3.33 -14.59
C LEU A 24 -2.34 3.98 -14.52
N GLU A 25 -1.65 4.09 -15.65
CA GLU A 25 -0.33 4.72 -15.71
C GLU A 25 -0.35 6.21 -15.31
N VAL A 26 -1.43 6.93 -15.63
CA VAL A 26 -1.60 8.35 -15.23
C VAL A 26 -1.64 8.51 -13.70
N LEU A 27 -2.06 7.48 -12.93
CA LEU A 27 -2.07 7.54 -11.47
C LEU A 27 -0.67 7.59 -10.84
N ARG A 28 0.37 7.21 -11.58
CA ARG A 28 1.75 7.14 -11.04
C ARG A 28 2.25 8.49 -10.53
N GLN A 29 2.01 9.55 -11.29
CA GLN A 29 2.44 10.89 -10.90
C GLN A 29 1.70 11.41 -9.67
N PRO A 30 0.36 11.45 -9.62
CA PRO A 30 -0.33 11.96 -8.43
C PRO A 30 -0.11 11.11 -7.18
N LEU A 31 0.15 9.81 -7.30
CA LEU A 31 0.52 8.98 -6.14
C LEU A 31 1.87 9.38 -5.54
N GLU A 32 2.81 9.88 -6.35
CA GLU A 32 4.13 10.30 -5.90
C GLU A 32 4.15 11.79 -5.50
N ASP A 33 3.70 12.65 -6.40
CA ASP A 33 3.84 14.11 -6.28
C ASP A 33 2.69 14.77 -5.52
N LYS A 34 1.60 14.04 -5.23
CA LYS A 34 0.37 14.55 -4.59
C LYS A 34 -0.29 15.70 -5.36
N GLN A 35 0.01 15.81 -6.65
CA GLN A 35 -0.53 16.82 -7.57
C GLN A 35 -0.60 16.31 -9.00
N ILE A 36 -1.46 16.92 -9.78
CA ILE A 36 -1.57 16.72 -11.24
C ILE A 36 -1.14 18.00 -11.92
N GLN A 37 -0.23 17.87 -12.90
CA GLN A 37 0.22 18.98 -13.72
C GLN A 37 -0.32 18.82 -15.14
N LEU A 38 -1.03 19.83 -15.62
CA LEU A 38 -1.57 19.90 -16.97
C LEU A 38 -0.92 21.06 -17.73
N SER A 39 -0.15 20.73 -18.75
CA SER A 39 0.45 21.73 -19.65
C SER A 39 -0.44 21.91 -20.87
N ARG A 40 -0.83 23.17 -21.17
CA ARG A 40 -1.57 23.59 -22.36
C ARG A 40 -0.87 24.75 -23.02
N ALA A 41 -1.25 25.08 -24.23
CA ALA A 41 -0.69 26.25 -24.93
C ALA A 41 -0.86 27.56 -24.15
N SER A 42 -1.90 27.67 -23.32
CA SER A 42 -2.20 28.82 -22.46
C SER A 42 -1.42 28.85 -21.12
N GLY A 43 -0.64 27.80 -20.79
CA GLY A 43 0.13 27.71 -19.54
C GLY A 43 0.05 26.34 -18.87
N THR A 44 0.73 26.26 -17.74
CA THR A 44 0.76 25.06 -16.89
C THR A 44 -0.15 25.25 -15.68
N TYR A 45 -1.06 24.31 -15.48
CA TYR A 45 -2.00 24.30 -14.36
C TYR A 45 -1.65 23.16 -13.42
N VAL A 46 -1.62 23.44 -12.11
CA VAL A 46 -1.33 22.44 -11.08
C VAL A 46 -2.58 22.26 -10.22
N PHE A 47 -3.03 21.01 -10.08
CA PHE A 47 -4.18 20.63 -9.26
C PHE A 47 -3.73 19.73 -8.11
N PRO A 48 -4.20 19.93 -6.89
CA PRO A 48 -3.89 19.07 -5.76
C PRO A 48 -4.52 17.68 -5.97
N ALA A 49 -3.76 16.63 -5.63
CA ALA A 49 -4.15 15.23 -5.80
C ALA A 49 -3.58 14.32 -4.71
N GLY A 50 -3.57 14.80 -3.47
CA GLY A 50 -3.18 13.98 -2.30
C GLY A 50 -4.39 13.17 -1.83
N PHE A 51 -4.41 11.87 -2.12
CA PHE A 51 -5.49 10.94 -1.78
C PHE A 51 -4.93 9.60 -1.31
N ILE A 52 -5.77 8.78 -0.70
CA ILE A 52 -5.49 7.37 -0.43
C ILE A 52 -6.03 6.55 -1.60
N LEU A 53 -5.17 5.77 -2.26
CA LEU A 53 -5.61 4.80 -3.25
C LEU A 53 -5.99 3.50 -2.54
N VAL A 54 -7.22 3.05 -2.75
CA VAL A 54 -7.69 1.70 -2.38
C VAL A 54 -8.10 1.01 -3.67
N ALA A 55 -7.58 -0.18 -3.91
CA ALA A 55 -7.92 -0.96 -5.10
C ALA A 55 -8.24 -2.40 -4.72
N ALA A 56 -9.23 -2.97 -5.40
CA ALA A 56 -9.54 -4.38 -5.34
C ALA A 56 -9.26 -5.04 -6.69
N MET A 57 -8.85 -6.31 -6.66
CA MET A 57 -8.66 -7.10 -7.87
C MET A 57 -8.82 -8.59 -7.59
N SER A 58 -9.25 -9.32 -8.60
CA SER A 58 -9.19 -10.78 -8.62
C SER A 58 -7.78 -11.28 -8.97
N PRO A 59 -7.39 -12.50 -8.56
CA PRO A 59 -6.06 -13.04 -8.87
C PRO A 59 -5.90 -13.48 -10.34
N CYS A 60 -7.00 -13.63 -11.08
CA CYS A 60 -7.04 -13.98 -12.49
C CYS A 60 -8.42 -13.65 -13.07
N PRO A 61 -8.65 -13.73 -14.40
CA PRO A 61 -9.94 -13.43 -15.00
C PRO A 61 -11.14 -14.22 -14.45
N CYS A 62 -10.94 -15.48 -14.03
CA CYS A 62 -12.01 -16.29 -13.43
C CYS A 62 -12.12 -16.17 -11.90
N GLY A 63 -11.16 -15.50 -11.24
CA GLY A 63 -11.17 -15.25 -9.81
C GLY A 63 -10.67 -16.38 -8.90
N TYR A 64 -10.32 -17.56 -9.43
CA TYR A 64 -10.03 -18.75 -8.61
C TYR A 64 -8.54 -19.10 -8.48
N TYR A 65 -7.65 -18.45 -9.22
CA TYR A 65 -6.21 -18.71 -9.06
C TYR A 65 -5.75 -18.39 -7.61
N PRO A 66 -4.91 -19.22 -6.97
CA PRO A 66 -4.17 -20.37 -7.48
C PRO A 66 -4.89 -21.74 -7.30
N ASP A 67 -6.17 -21.80 -6.97
CA ASP A 67 -6.91 -23.06 -6.85
C ASP A 67 -7.12 -23.69 -8.22
N MET A 68 -6.20 -24.57 -8.61
CA MET A 68 -6.21 -25.24 -9.92
C MET A 68 -7.41 -26.17 -10.13
N ASN A 69 -8.16 -26.53 -9.07
CA ASN A 69 -9.40 -27.32 -9.21
C ASN A 69 -10.59 -26.48 -9.71
N LYS A 70 -10.57 -25.18 -9.43
CA LYS A 70 -11.61 -24.22 -9.79
C LYS A 70 -11.18 -23.27 -10.90
N CYS A 71 -9.90 -22.91 -10.95
CA CYS A 71 -9.35 -22.01 -11.95
C CYS A 71 -9.32 -22.69 -13.31
N ARG A 72 -9.92 -22.05 -14.30
CA ARG A 72 -9.94 -22.50 -15.71
C ARG A 72 -9.01 -21.68 -16.61
N CYS A 73 -8.31 -20.70 -16.04
CA CYS A 73 -7.39 -19.86 -16.78
C CYS A 73 -6.10 -20.60 -17.10
N THR A 74 -5.62 -20.46 -18.30
CA THR A 74 -4.28 -20.90 -18.68
C THR A 74 -3.21 -20.02 -17.98
N PRO A 75 -1.99 -20.51 -17.77
CA PRO A 75 -0.91 -19.70 -17.24
C PRO A 75 -0.68 -18.40 -18.00
N GLY A 76 -0.84 -18.43 -19.33
CA GLY A 76 -0.74 -17.24 -20.18
C GLY A 76 -1.81 -16.20 -19.91
N GLU A 77 -3.07 -16.62 -19.70
CA GLU A 77 -4.17 -15.71 -19.35
C GLU A 77 -3.96 -15.07 -17.95
N VAL A 78 -3.52 -15.85 -16.97
CA VAL A 78 -3.19 -15.34 -15.63
C VAL A 78 -2.08 -14.31 -15.74
N SER A 79 -0.99 -14.65 -16.41
CA SER A 79 0.15 -13.75 -16.62
C SER A 79 -0.27 -12.47 -17.35
N HIS A 80 -1.02 -12.57 -18.45
CA HIS A 80 -1.52 -11.41 -19.19
C HIS A 80 -2.39 -10.49 -18.32
N TYR A 81 -3.28 -11.07 -17.52
CA TYR A 81 -4.15 -10.33 -16.61
C TYR A 81 -3.35 -9.56 -15.55
N LEU A 82 -2.40 -10.20 -14.90
CA LEU A 82 -1.57 -9.58 -13.87
C LEU A 82 -0.63 -8.51 -14.44
N HIS A 83 -0.14 -8.69 -15.68
CA HIS A 83 0.72 -7.72 -16.36
C HIS A 83 -0.01 -6.46 -16.87
N LYS A 84 -1.35 -6.40 -16.77
CA LYS A 84 -2.09 -5.13 -16.98
C LYS A 84 -1.63 -4.06 -15.97
N LEU A 85 -1.24 -4.48 -14.76
CA LEU A 85 -0.65 -3.61 -13.74
C LEU A 85 0.86 -3.53 -13.94
N SER A 86 1.36 -2.34 -14.22
CA SER A 86 2.80 -2.15 -14.40
C SER A 86 3.56 -2.25 -13.08
N GLN A 87 4.79 -2.76 -13.10
CA GLN A 87 5.67 -2.78 -11.94
C GLN A 87 5.84 -1.39 -11.30
N PRO A 88 6.08 -0.30 -12.06
CA PRO A 88 6.20 1.03 -11.49
C PRO A 88 4.93 1.52 -10.77
N LEU A 89 3.74 1.07 -11.17
CA LEU A 89 2.49 1.40 -10.46
C LEU A 89 2.38 0.62 -9.16
N LEU A 90 2.64 -0.69 -9.18
CA LEU A 90 2.62 -1.55 -7.98
C LEU A 90 3.66 -1.12 -6.95
N GLU A 91 4.82 -0.65 -7.38
CA GLU A 91 5.81 -0.08 -6.47
C GLU A 91 5.32 1.18 -5.73
N ARG A 92 4.21 1.77 -6.14
CA ARG A 92 3.58 2.91 -5.46
C ARG A 92 2.45 2.52 -4.52
N ILE A 93 2.07 1.25 -4.52
CA ILE A 93 1.11 0.68 -3.56
C ILE A 93 1.87 0.19 -2.33
N ASP A 94 1.57 0.76 -1.17
CA ASP A 94 2.31 0.48 0.06
C ASP A 94 1.94 -0.86 0.69
N LEU A 95 0.68 -1.26 0.60
CA LEU A 95 0.12 -2.44 1.23
C LEU A 95 -0.66 -3.28 0.22
N CYS A 96 -0.37 -4.57 0.16
CA CYS A 96 -1.16 -5.55 -0.57
C CYS A 96 -1.57 -6.66 0.40
N ALA A 97 -2.84 -6.98 0.45
CA ALA A 97 -3.37 -8.02 1.32
C ALA A 97 -4.19 -9.03 0.51
N ASP A 98 -3.97 -10.32 0.76
CA ASP A 98 -4.84 -11.38 0.25
C ASP A 98 -6.11 -11.46 1.09
N VAL A 99 -7.25 -11.47 0.44
CA VAL A 99 -8.55 -11.69 1.07
C VAL A 99 -9.01 -13.10 0.76
N PRO A 100 -8.98 -14.03 1.73
CA PRO A 100 -9.41 -15.40 1.50
C PRO A 100 -10.92 -15.48 1.25
N PRO A 101 -11.39 -16.50 0.51
CA PRO A 101 -12.81 -16.77 0.35
C PRO A 101 -13.49 -16.99 1.71
N VAL A 102 -14.67 -16.43 1.89
CA VAL A 102 -15.47 -16.59 3.11
C VAL A 102 -16.17 -17.96 3.09
N ASN A 103 -16.05 -18.72 4.18
CA ASN A 103 -16.75 -19.98 4.36
C ASN A 103 -18.22 -19.75 4.79
N PHE A 104 -19.10 -20.69 4.44
CA PHE A 104 -20.53 -20.59 4.80
C PHE A 104 -20.75 -20.42 6.32
N SER A 105 -19.97 -21.11 7.16
CA SER A 105 -20.01 -20.95 8.62
C SER A 105 -19.73 -19.51 9.08
N GLN A 106 -18.79 -18.82 8.42
CA GLN A 106 -18.45 -17.42 8.73
C GLN A 106 -19.55 -16.44 8.32
N ILE A 107 -20.33 -16.79 7.29
CA ILE A 107 -21.48 -15.98 6.84
C ILE A 107 -22.69 -16.21 7.77
N SER A 108 -22.86 -17.44 8.26
CA SER A 108 -23.99 -17.83 9.12
C SER A 108 -23.77 -17.49 10.60
N GLU A 109 -22.52 -17.27 11.03
CA GLU A 109 -22.25 -16.78 12.38
C GLU A 109 -22.58 -15.29 12.46
N GLU A 110 -23.60 -14.93 13.26
CA GLU A 110 -23.99 -13.54 13.54
C GLU A 110 -22.99 -12.80 14.49
N LYS A 111 -21.72 -13.18 14.49
CA LYS A 111 -20.72 -12.45 15.27
C LYS A 111 -20.36 -11.16 14.56
N PRO A 112 -20.74 -9.99 15.11
CA PRO A 112 -20.36 -8.74 14.50
C PRO A 112 -18.83 -8.61 14.48
N GLY A 113 -18.27 -8.21 13.34
CA GLY A 113 -16.87 -7.84 13.23
C GLY A 113 -16.54 -6.60 14.07
N GLU A 114 -15.27 -6.21 14.12
CA GLU A 114 -14.86 -5.01 14.82
C GLU A 114 -15.54 -3.76 14.20
N SER A 115 -16.14 -2.93 15.07
CA SER A 115 -16.86 -1.74 14.59
C SER A 115 -15.90 -0.67 14.03
N SER A 116 -16.36 0.07 13.01
CA SER A 116 -15.60 1.20 12.44
C SER A 116 -15.23 2.26 13.49
N ALA A 117 -16.01 2.40 14.57
CA ALA A 117 -15.71 3.30 15.67
C ALA A 117 -14.45 2.88 16.47
N LEU A 118 -14.27 1.58 16.70
CA LEU A 118 -13.07 1.04 17.35
C LEU A 118 -11.84 1.18 16.44
N ILE A 119 -11.99 0.84 15.17
CA ILE A 119 -10.92 1.02 14.17
C ILE A 119 -10.49 2.49 14.12
N ARG A 120 -11.45 3.41 14.07
CA ARG A 120 -11.18 4.87 14.06
C ARG A 120 -10.37 5.30 15.28
N LYS A 121 -10.71 4.83 16.48
CA LYS A 121 -9.98 5.17 17.70
C LYS A 121 -8.50 4.75 17.62
N ARG A 122 -8.21 3.55 17.08
CA ARG A 122 -6.82 3.10 16.87
C ARG A 122 -6.08 3.97 15.86
N VAL A 123 -6.71 4.28 14.73
CA VAL A 123 -6.14 5.15 13.71
C VAL A 123 -5.85 6.54 14.26
N GLU A 124 -6.80 7.13 15.00
CA GLU A 124 -6.62 8.45 15.60
C GLU A 124 -5.50 8.47 16.64
N LYS A 125 -5.33 7.40 17.43
CA LYS A 125 -4.20 7.26 18.36
C LYS A 125 -2.86 7.32 17.62
N ALA A 126 -2.69 6.51 16.57
CA ALA A 126 -1.48 6.51 15.75
C ALA A 126 -1.24 7.88 15.08
N ARG A 127 -2.29 8.53 14.57
CA ARG A 127 -2.19 9.87 13.98
C ARG A 127 -1.72 10.93 14.97
N ARG A 128 -2.21 10.91 16.22
CA ARG A 128 -1.77 11.85 17.27
C ARG A 128 -0.27 11.68 17.57
N ILE A 129 0.24 10.45 17.59
CA ILE A 129 1.68 10.17 17.76
C ILE A 129 2.48 10.82 16.60
N GLN A 130 2.02 10.63 15.36
CA GLN A 130 2.67 11.21 14.18
C GLN A 130 2.61 12.73 14.18
N GLN A 131 1.45 13.32 14.49
CA GLN A 131 1.29 14.78 14.59
C GLN A 131 2.25 15.39 15.63
N LYS A 132 2.39 14.75 16.80
CA LYS A 132 3.34 15.17 17.83
C LYS A 132 4.78 15.05 17.35
N ARG A 133 5.12 13.94 16.66
CA ARG A 133 6.46 13.69 16.10
C ARG A 133 6.86 14.73 15.06
N TYR A 134 5.93 15.14 14.21
CA TYR A 134 6.17 16.01 13.06
C TYR A 134 5.74 17.47 13.27
N GLN A 135 5.46 17.89 14.50
CA GLN A 135 4.98 19.25 14.80
C GLN A 135 5.88 20.38 14.29
N ASN A 136 7.19 20.11 14.12
CA ASN A 136 8.18 21.05 13.59
C ASN A 136 8.62 20.72 12.16
N GLU A 137 7.92 19.83 11.47
CA GLU A 137 8.21 19.41 10.09
C GLU A 137 7.08 19.87 9.16
N LYS A 138 7.35 19.88 7.84
CA LYS A 138 6.32 20.19 6.82
C LYS A 138 5.50 18.98 6.39
N ILE A 139 5.51 17.91 7.18
CA ILE A 139 4.82 16.65 6.91
C ILE A 139 3.87 16.32 8.06
N CYS A 140 2.85 15.52 7.79
CA CYS A 140 1.84 15.12 8.76
C CYS A 140 1.86 13.60 9.04
N PHE A 141 2.38 12.80 8.13
CA PHE A 141 2.27 11.33 8.18
C PHE A 141 3.58 10.63 7.83
N ASN A 142 3.76 9.41 8.36
CA ASN A 142 4.91 8.57 8.04
C ASN A 142 5.07 8.34 6.52
N GLY A 143 3.95 8.26 5.77
CA GLY A 143 3.97 8.09 4.32
C GLY A 143 4.70 9.22 3.55
N GLU A 144 4.80 10.41 4.15
CA GLU A 144 5.41 11.60 3.53
C GLU A 144 6.91 11.73 3.83
N LEU A 145 7.48 10.84 4.66
CA LEU A 145 8.90 10.88 5.04
C LEU A 145 9.81 10.79 3.81
N SER A 146 10.74 11.73 3.70
CA SER A 146 11.85 11.68 2.74
C SER A 146 12.97 10.74 3.21
N GLY A 147 13.91 10.40 2.33
CA GLY A 147 15.01 9.50 2.69
C GLY A 147 15.84 9.95 3.90
N LYS A 148 16.06 11.27 4.09
CA LYS A 148 16.72 11.81 5.29
C LYS A 148 15.87 11.64 6.54
N GLN A 149 14.56 11.88 6.44
CA GLN A 149 13.62 11.78 7.55
C GLN A 149 13.36 10.31 7.94
N ILE A 150 13.39 9.36 7.00
CA ILE A 150 13.32 7.93 7.31
C ILE A 150 14.44 7.53 8.27
N ARG A 151 15.69 7.94 8.00
CA ARG A 151 16.81 7.65 8.90
C ARG A 151 16.65 8.27 10.29
N LYS A 152 16.02 9.43 10.39
CA LYS A 152 15.78 10.13 11.65
C LYS A 152 14.64 9.51 12.47
N TYR A 153 13.55 9.11 11.83
CA TYR A 153 12.31 8.77 12.50
C TYR A 153 11.95 7.27 12.47
N CYS A 154 12.53 6.49 11.54
CA CYS A 154 12.32 5.04 11.49
C CYS A 154 13.50 4.32 12.16
N VAL A 155 13.68 4.56 13.47
CA VAL A 155 14.77 3.95 14.25
C VAL A 155 14.38 2.52 14.59
N LEU A 156 15.24 1.57 14.18
CA LEU A 156 15.05 0.13 14.40
C LEU A 156 15.89 -0.32 15.60
N THR A 157 15.42 -1.36 16.29
CA THR A 157 16.27 -2.14 17.18
C THR A 157 17.31 -2.93 16.36
N GLU A 158 18.42 -3.36 16.97
CA GLU A 158 19.46 -4.13 16.29
C GLU A 158 18.91 -5.38 15.59
N ASN A 159 18.06 -6.14 16.27
CA ASN A 159 17.42 -7.32 15.71
C ASN A 159 16.49 -6.97 14.54
N ALA A 160 15.74 -5.88 14.63
CA ALA A 160 14.87 -5.42 13.55
C ALA A 160 15.68 -4.97 12.33
N LEU A 161 16.81 -4.30 12.54
CA LEU A 161 17.73 -3.91 11.48
C LEU A 161 18.29 -5.13 10.75
N GLN A 162 18.67 -6.19 11.48
CA GLN A 162 19.17 -7.41 10.87
C GLN A 162 18.09 -8.10 10.01
N VAL A 163 16.84 -8.17 10.50
CA VAL A 163 15.72 -8.73 9.73
C VAL A 163 15.45 -7.89 8.48
N ALA A 164 15.45 -6.55 8.59
CA ALA A 164 15.25 -5.67 7.46
C ALA A 164 16.36 -5.81 6.40
N LYS A 165 17.62 -5.97 6.85
CA LYS A 165 18.77 -6.22 5.97
C LYS A 165 18.64 -7.56 5.24
N ASN A 166 18.35 -8.63 5.97
CA ASN A 166 18.14 -9.94 5.38
C ASN A 166 17.00 -9.93 4.34
N ALA A 167 15.89 -9.26 4.65
CA ALA A 167 14.79 -9.11 3.71
C ALA A 167 15.19 -8.30 2.46
N PHE A 168 15.99 -7.26 2.60
CA PHE A 168 16.50 -6.46 1.49
C PHE A 168 17.31 -7.33 0.52
N GLU A 169 18.20 -8.16 1.04
CA GLU A 169 19.05 -9.06 0.25
C GLU A 169 18.26 -10.23 -0.36
N LEU A 170 17.47 -10.97 0.45
CA LEU A 170 16.74 -12.17 0.00
C LEU A 170 15.58 -11.88 -0.95
N MET A 171 14.94 -10.71 -0.82
CA MET A 171 13.82 -10.32 -1.67
C MET A 171 14.24 -9.40 -2.81
N GLU A 172 15.55 -9.10 -2.93
CA GLU A 172 16.11 -8.20 -3.96
C GLU A 172 15.36 -6.86 -4.01
N LEU A 173 15.12 -6.27 -2.82
CA LEU A 173 14.32 -5.06 -2.72
C LEU A 173 15.03 -3.86 -3.33
N SER A 174 14.29 -3.03 -4.08
CA SER A 174 14.76 -1.70 -4.45
C SER A 174 14.86 -0.79 -3.21
N ALA A 175 15.70 0.23 -3.26
CA ALA A 175 15.79 1.24 -2.19
C ALA A 175 14.43 1.89 -1.90
N ARG A 176 13.59 2.09 -2.91
CA ARG A 176 12.22 2.61 -2.78
C ARG A 176 11.35 1.63 -2.00
N SER A 177 11.36 0.36 -2.34
CA SER A 177 10.61 -0.68 -1.64
C SER A 177 11.05 -0.82 -0.18
N TYR A 178 12.36 -0.78 0.08
CA TYR A 178 12.91 -0.80 1.44
C TYR A 178 12.42 0.40 2.28
N HIS A 179 12.48 1.61 1.74
CA HIS A 179 11.97 2.80 2.41
C HIS A 179 10.48 2.71 2.73
N ARG A 180 9.68 2.09 1.86
CA ARG A 180 8.24 1.88 2.12
C ARG A 180 8.02 0.90 3.26
N ILE A 181 8.74 -0.22 3.28
CA ILE A 181 8.69 -1.17 4.39
C ILE A 181 8.99 -0.45 5.71
N LEU A 182 10.00 0.41 5.76
CA LEU A 182 10.33 1.18 6.96
C LEU A 182 9.21 2.14 7.39
N LYS A 183 8.55 2.82 6.44
CA LYS A 183 7.40 3.71 6.73
C LYS A 183 6.20 2.92 7.26
N VAL A 184 5.91 1.75 6.69
CA VAL A 184 4.86 0.85 7.15
C VAL A 184 5.20 0.32 8.53
N SER A 185 6.42 -0.18 8.76
CA SER A 185 6.88 -0.64 10.06
C SER A 185 6.78 0.45 11.13
N ARG A 186 7.12 1.71 10.80
CA ARG A 186 6.95 2.86 11.70
C ARG A 186 5.48 3.08 12.04
N THR A 187 4.59 2.94 11.08
CA THR A 187 3.16 3.11 11.28
C THR A 187 2.58 2.00 12.18
N ILE A 188 3.00 0.75 11.99
CA ILE A 188 2.62 -0.37 12.84
C ILE A 188 3.10 -0.12 14.28
N ALA A 189 4.35 0.29 14.46
CA ALA A 189 4.88 0.63 15.77
C ALA A 189 4.14 1.81 16.44
N ASP A 190 3.71 2.82 15.67
CA ASP A 190 2.87 3.90 16.18
C ASP A 190 1.49 3.41 16.64
N MET A 191 0.89 2.43 15.95
CA MET A 191 -0.38 1.82 16.35
C MET A 191 -0.25 1.07 17.68
N GLU A 192 0.90 0.45 17.93
CA GLU A 192 1.23 -0.20 19.22
C GLU A 192 1.67 0.79 20.30
N GLY A 193 2.10 2.00 19.93
CA GLY A 193 2.61 3.04 20.84
C GLY A 193 4.10 2.88 21.16
N GLU A 194 4.84 2.17 20.31
CA GLU A 194 6.27 1.90 20.50
C GLU A 194 7.13 3.02 19.87
N GLU A 195 8.20 3.41 20.57
CA GLU A 195 9.14 4.42 20.07
C GLU A 195 10.08 3.85 19.01
N LEU A 196 10.54 2.61 19.20
CA LEU A 196 11.44 1.92 18.28
C LEU A 196 10.66 0.93 17.41
N ILE A 197 11.19 0.71 16.21
CA ILE A 197 10.68 -0.34 15.33
C ILE A 197 11.32 -1.68 15.75
N HIS A 198 10.48 -2.60 16.24
CA HIS A 198 10.89 -3.96 16.61
C HIS A 198 10.75 -4.93 15.45
N THR A 199 11.35 -6.12 15.59
CA THR A 199 11.32 -7.20 14.60
C THR A 199 9.91 -7.55 14.13
N ARG A 200 8.91 -7.60 15.04
CA ARG A 200 7.51 -7.90 14.69
C ARG A 200 6.91 -6.89 13.72
N HIS A 201 7.26 -5.59 13.87
CA HIS A 201 6.74 -4.54 12.98
C HIS A 201 7.32 -4.66 11.57
N VAL A 202 8.61 -5.02 11.46
CA VAL A 202 9.24 -5.27 10.16
C VAL A 202 8.67 -6.53 9.52
N ALA A 203 8.52 -7.60 10.30
CA ALA A 203 7.96 -8.87 9.82
C ALA A 203 6.53 -8.67 9.28
N GLU A 204 5.68 -7.95 10.01
CA GLU A 204 4.33 -7.62 9.55
C GLU A 204 4.36 -6.78 8.27
N ALA A 205 5.17 -5.71 8.22
CA ALA A 205 5.29 -4.87 7.03
C ALA A 205 5.74 -5.65 5.78
N LEU A 206 6.59 -6.67 5.96
CA LEU A 206 7.02 -7.56 4.87
C LEU A 206 5.89 -8.43 4.33
N THR A 207 4.92 -8.85 5.16
CA THR A 207 3.78 -9.65 4.68
C THR A 207 2.95 -8.91 3.65
N TYR A 208 2.80 -7.60 3.79
CA TYR A 208 2.07 -6.76 2.84
C TYR A 208 2.81 -6.54 1.50
N LYS A 209 4.09 -6.93 1.42
CA LYS A 209 4.89 -6.82 0.19
C LYS A 209 5.01 -8.15 -0.57
N ALA A 210 4.61 -9.25 0.02
CA ALA A 210 4.74 -10.60 -0.55
C ALA A 210 3.92 -10.82 -1.84
N PHE A 211 3.00 -9.92 -2.19
CA PHE A 211 2.17 -9.99 -3.40
C PHE A 211 3.00 -10.09 -4.69
N ASP A 212 4.08 -9.32 -4.82
CA ASP A 212 4.92 -9.33 -6.01
C ASP A 212 5.52 -10.71 -6.30
N LYS A 213 5.92 -11.43 -5.25
CA LYS A 213 6.50 -12.77 -5.38
C LYS A 213 5.46 -13.86 -5.66
N LYS A 214 4.26 -13.74 -5.08
CA LYS A 214 3.21 -14.77 -5.16
C LYS A 214 2.54 -14.84 -6.53
N TYR A 215 2.41 -13.71 -7.20
CA TYR A 215 1.61 -13.59 -8.42
C TYR A 215 2.41 -13.21 -9.67
N ARG A 216 3.73 -13.02 -9.57
CA ARG A 216 4.59 -12.59 -10.70
C ARG A 216 5.84 -13.42 -10.94
N SER A 217 6.07 -14.45 -10.13
CA SER A 217 7.16 -15.42 -10.35
C SER A 217 6.79 -16.45 -11.40
#